data_f86d85233e8c05aaa5ca26fb6945d35f
#
_entry.id   f86d85233e8c05aaa5ca26fb6945d35f
#
_cell.length_a   1.000
_cell.length_b   1.000
_cell.length_c   1.000
_cell.angle_alpha   90.00
_cell.angle_beta   90.00
_cell.angle_gamma   90.00
#
_symmetry.space_group_name_H-M   'P 1'
#
loop_
_entity.id
_entity.type
_entity.pdbx_description
1 polymer ?
#
loop_
_entity_poly.entity_id
_entity_poly.type
_entity_poly.pdbx_seq_one_letter_code
_entity_poly.pdbx_strand_id
1 'polypeptide(L)'
;MPGRVVPILDDDRVAALTTALAVRAAGGVPLIGDDRWNGDYWAGLRATVAAADPAPGMAWATFSSGSTGTPRVIVRTDESWSASYPGVERLLDLTADDVVYLPSPLVSSVTMFSVVHARTAGASVLLPRTHTVSDGDLEHATVLHGTPYALRSVLERIEAGTAHRLRVALVGGARLDAGLRRRSEAAGIRLIAYYGAAELSFVAVDPDGRGLRPFDGVETRVDDGLLWVRSPYFAAGYLGTASGPFRRDPEGWGTVGDLVSGDPGDPLRFRGRRDGAILTAAATVIPEDVEAALQRLDGIEDVVVFGLPNPRAGALVAAVIETGPGGRPPSARELRRRAGALLSGTHLPRRWFWTERLPRTATGKPARDRIRHDAIEGTVSRVV
;
A
#
# COMPACT_ATOMS: atom_id res chain seq x y z
N MET A 1 14.42 17.73 22.59
CA MET A 1 14.30 17.78 21.12
C MET A 1 12.84 17.95 20.64
N PRO A 2 12.01 18.75 21.26
CA PRO A 2 10.59 18.82 20.94
C PRO A 2 10.36 19.15 19.46
N GLY A 3 9.54 18.34 18.79
CA GLY A 3 9.15 18.53 17.39
C GLY A 3 10.22 18.27 16.33
N ARG A 4 11.44 17.88 16.70
CA ARG A 4 12.50 17.55 15.72
C ARG A 4 12.29 16.17 15.16
N VAL A 5 12.27 16.06 13.83
CA VAL A 5 12.25 14.76 13.14
C VAL A 5 13.62 14.12 13.26
N VAL A 6 13.66 12.88 13.76
CA VAL A 6 14.89 12.11 13.99
C VAL A 6 14.91 10.91 13.06
N PRO A 7 15.72 10.92 12.02
CA PRO A 7 15.90 9.78 11.13
C PRO A 7 16.62 8.62 11.82
N ILE A 8 16.07 7.42 11.70
CA ILE A 8 16.56 6.19 12.32
C ILE A 8 16.74 5.14 11.22
N LEU A 9 17.89 4.51 11.16
CA LEU A 9 18.18 3.35 10.31
C LEU A 9 18.95 2.35 11.14
N ASP A 10 18.48 1.12 11.18
CA ASP A 10 19.11 0.01 11.86
C ASP A 10 18.71 -1.29 11.16
N ASP A 11 19.66 -2.20 10.99
CA ASP A 11 19.43 -3.53 10.39
C ASP A 11 18.62 -4.43 11.34
N ASP A 12 18.72 -4.19 12.66
CA ASP A 12 17.86 -4.83 13.64
C ASP A 12 16.55 -4.05 13.81
N ARG A 13 15.46 -4.63 13.32
CA ARG A 13 14.12 -4.04 13.35
C ARG A 13 13.62 -3.76 14.78
N VAL A 14 14.02 -4.58 15.76
CA VAL A 14 13.64 -4.38 17.17
C VAL A 14 14.42 -3.20 17.74
N ALA A 15 15.71 -3.09 17.43
CA ALA A 15 16.54 -1.94 17.82
C ALA A 15 16.03 -0.64 17.17
N ALA A 16 15.72 -0.65 15.88
CA ALA A 16 15.12 0.50 15.19
C ALA A 16 13.82 0.96 15.85
N LEU A 17 12.91 0.02 16.15
CA LEU A 17 11.65 0.31 16.81
C LEU A 17 11.87 0.85 18.24
N THR A 18 12.75 0.23 19.01
CA THR A 18 13.07 0.66 20.38
C THR A 18 13.62 2.08 20.39
N THR A 19 14.52 2.40 19.46
CA THR A 19 15.05 3.75 19.26
C THR A 19 13.95 4.74 18.91
N ALA A 20 13.03 4.35 17.99
CA ALA A 20 11.90 5.22 17.63
C ALA A 20 10.99 5.54 18.82
N LEU A 21 10.67 4.55 19.64
CA LEU A 21 9.86 4.75 20.83
C LEU A 21 10.59 5.61 21.88
N ALA A 22 11.91 5.46 22.03
CA ALA A 22 12.72 6.31 22.91
C ALA A 22 12.78 7.76 22.41
N VAL A 23 12.95 7.98 21.10
CA VAL A 23 12.87 9.32 20.48
C VAL A 23 11.50 9.95 20.76
N ARG A 24 10.42 9.19 20.59
CA ARG A 24 9.07 9.68 20.88
C ARG A 24 8.88 10.04 22.34
N ALA A 25 9.33 9.19 23.26
CA ALA A 25 9.27 9.46 24.70
C ALA A 25 10.06 10.71 25.11
N ALA A 26 11.15 11.03 24.41
CA ALA A 26 11.94 12.25 24.60
C ALA A 26 11.34 13.49 23.90
N GLY A 27 10.12 13.41 23.35
CA GLY A 27 9.42 14.51 22.65
C GLY A 27 9.90 14.77 21.23
N GLY A 28 10.73 13.89 20.65
CA GLY A 28 11.11 13.92 19.26
C GLY A 28 10.07 13.24 18.35
N VAL A 29 10.23 13.38 17.05
CA VAL A 29 9.38 12.78 16.02
C VAL A 29 10.21 11.71 15.30
N PRO A 30 10.02 10.41 15.58
CA PRO A 30 10.81 9.36 14.95
C PRO A 30 10.43 9.19 13.48
N LEU A 31 11.43 8.93 12.63
CA LEU A 31 11.29 8.61 11.21
C LEU A 31 12.17 7.43 10.88
N ILE A 32 11.58 6.23 10.73
CA ILE A 32 12.34 5.02 10.43
C ILE A 32 12.52 4.88 8.92
N GLY A 33 13.78 4.68 8.48
CA GLY A 33 14.14 4.34 7.11
C GLY A 33 13.99 2.85 6.81
N ASP A 34 14.25 2.48 5.56
CA ASP A 34 14.30 1.09 5.12
C ASP A 34 15.77 0.62 5.11
N ASP A 35 16.07 -0.45 5.83
CA ASP A 35 17.39 -1.07 5.92
C ASP A 35 17.95 -1.54 4.54
N ARG A 36 17.09 -1.69 3.55
CA ARG A 36 17.46 -2.05 2.17
C ARG A 36 17.85 -0.86 1.31
N TRP A 37 17.71 0.37 1.79
CA TRP A 37 18.17 1.55 1.05
C TRP A 37 19.69 1.62 1.05
N ASN A 38 20.25 2.04 -0.09
CA ASN A 38 21.68 2.27 -0.13
C ASN A 38 22.06 3.52 0.70
N GLY A 39 23.33 3.56 1.13
CA GLY A 39 23.82 4.61 2.03
C GLY A 39 23.67 6.02 1.49
N ASP A 40 23.92 6.22 0.19
CA ASP A 40 23.84 7.55 -0.46
C ASP A 40 22.39 8.04 -0.52
N TYR A 41 21.47 7.15 -0.87
CA TYR A 41 20.04 7.46 -0.89
C TYR A 41 19.54 7.88 0.51
N TRP A 42 19.91 7.12 1.53
CA TRP A 42 19.58 7.45 2.92
C TRP A 42 20.23 8.75 3.38
N ALA A 43 21.49 9.01 3.00
CA ALA A 43 22.18 10.26 3.33
C ALA A 43 21.46 11.47 2.72
N GLY A 44 20.98 11.37 1.47
CA GLY A 44 20.18 12.39 0.81
C GLY A 44 18.85 12.68 1.54
N LEU A 45 18.13 11.62 1.96
CA LEU A 45 16.91 11.77 2.75
C LEU A 45 17.17 12.42 4.12
N ARG A 46 18.24 12.03 4.81
CA ARG A 46 18.64 12.64 6.09
C ARG A 46 18.98 14.12 5.93
N ALA A 47 19.67 14.49 4.87
CA ALA A 47 19.98 15.90 4.60
C ALA A 47 18.71 16.73 4.39
N THR A 48 17.74 16.20 3.64
CA THR A 48 16.43 16.83 3.44
C THR A 48 15.68 17.01 4.77
N VAL A 49 15.68 15.97 5.62
CA VAL A 49 15.04 16.03 6.94
C VAL A 49 15.75 17.04 7.88
N ALA A 50 17.10 17.08 7.82
CA ALA A 50 17.88 17.99 8.68
C ALA A 50 17.71 19.46 8.28
N ALA A 51 17.41 19.73 7.00
CA ALA A 51 17.16 21.08 6.49
C ALA A 51 15.73 21.57 6.76
N ALA A 52 14.83 20.68 7.17
CA ALA A 52 13.45 21.06 7.48
C ALA A 52 13.33 21.65 8.89
N ASP A 53 12.44 22.64 9.04
CA ASP A 53 12.11 23.20 10.33
C ASP A 53 11.49 22.14 11.26
N PRO A 54 11.68 22.30 12.60
CA PRO A 54 10.96 21.47 13.55
C PRO A 54 9.44 21.52 13.32
N ALA A 55 8.78 20.39 13.49
CA ALA A 55 7.33 20.24 13.33
C ALA A 55 6.65 20.18 14.73
N PRO A 56 6.43 21.30 15.41
CA PRO A 56 5.85 21.32 16.76
C PRO A 56 4.45 20.72 16.74
N GLY A 57 4.11 19.98 17.81
CA GLY A 57 2.83 19.26 17.91
C GLY A 57 2.81 17.94 17.12
N MET A 58 3.83 17.65 16.32
CA MET A 58 3.91 16.36 15.62
C MET A 58 4.47 15.27 16.53
N ALA A 59 3.97 14.08 16.35
CA ALA A 59 4.32 12.91 17.14
C ALA A 59 5.02 11.82 16.30
N TRP A 60 4.62 11.69 15.06
CA TRP A 60 5.04 10.62 14.16
C TRP A 60 5.41 11.16 12.78
N ALA A 61 6.44 10.59 12.20
CA ALA A 61 6.79 10.80 10.81
C ALA A 61 6.94 9.45 10.10
N THR A 62 6.43 9.37 8.87
CA THR A 62 6.53 8.18 8.04
C THR A 62 6.78 8.58 6.59
N PHE A 63 7.28 7.66 5.79
CA PHE A 63 7.42 7.92 4.37
C PHE A 63 6.13 7.58 3.61
N SER A 64 5.79 8.41 2.62
CA SER A 64 4.79 8.04 1.63
C SER A 64 5.30 6.84 0.81
N SER A 65 4.40 6.00 0.31
CA SER A 65 4.77 4.84 -0.53
C SER A 65 5.36 5.21 -1.90
N GLY A 66 5.55 6.49 -2.17
CA GLY A 66 6.18 7.12 -3.33
C GLY A 66 6.18 6.32 -4.63
N SER A 67 5.18 6.51 -5.49
CA SER A 67 5.20 5.99 -6.87
C SER A 67 6.16 6.80 -7.77
N THR A 68 6.68 7.93 -7.29
CA THR A 68 7.45 8.92 -8.05
C THR A 68 8.94 9.00 -7.69
N GLY A 69 9.53 7.92 -7.18
CA GLY A 69 10.97 7.76 -6.94
C GLY A 69 11.48 8.30 -5.61
N THR A 70 11.17 9.53 -5.18
CA THR A 70 11.60 10.06 -3.87
C THR A 70 10.44 10.06 -2.88
N PRO A 71 10.51 9.28 -1.79
CA PRO A 71 9.45 9.24 -0.79
C PRO A 71 9.38 10.59 -0.05
N ARG A 72 8.15 11.05 0.18
CA ARG A 72 7.90 12.25 0.98
C ARG A 72 7.75 11.86 2.43
N VAL A 73 8.20 12.72 3.33
CA VAL A 73 7.99 12.55 4.77
C VAL A 73 6.64 13.16 5.13
N ILE A 74 5.76 12.32 5.67
CA ILE A 74 4.43 12.69 6.16
C ILE A 74 4.54 12.84 7.67
N VAL A 75 4.03 13.94 8.23
CA VAL A 75 4.05 14.22 9.67
C VAL A 75 2.63 14.16 10.24
N ARG A 76 2.52 13.65 11.47
CA ARG A 76 1.24 13.40 12.14
C ARG A 76 1.26 13.77 13.63
N THR A 77 0.09 14.18 14.13
CA THR A 77 -0.16 14.26 15.58
C THR A 77 -0.49 12.90 16.16
N ASP A 78 -0.39 12.72 17.48
CA ASP A 78 -0.87 11.49 18.14
C ASP A 78 -2.36 11.27 17.89
N GLU A 79 -3.16 12.31 17.99
CA GLU A 79 -4.61 12.26 17.84
C GLU A 79 -5.04 11.76 16.46
N SER A 80 -4.30 12.13 15.40
CA SER A 80 -4.62 11.71 14.03
C SER A 80 -4.54 10.19 13.82
N TRP A 81 -3.89 9.46 14.72
CA TRP A 81 -3.90 7.99 14.75
C TRP A 81 -4.80 7.47 15.86
N SER A 82 -4.66 7.96 17.11
CA SER A 82 -5.37 7.42 18.26
C SER A 82 -6.89 7.57 18.16
N ALA A 83 -7.38 8.58 17.45
CA ALA A 83 -8.81 8.75 17.20
C ALA A 83 -9.43 7.55 16.45
N SER A 84 -8.65 6.81 15.66
CA SER A 84 -9.12 5.62 14.92
C SER A 84 -9.02 4.31 15.71
N TYR A 85 -8.30 4.28 16.85
CA TYR A 85 -8.06 3.04 17.60
C TYR A 85 -9.32 2.31 18.01
N PRO A 86 -10.34 2.95 18.61
CA PRO A 86 -11.55 2.24 19.01
C PRO A 86 -12.29 1.56 17.85
N GLY A 87 -12.27 2.18 16.66
CA GLY A 87 -12.83 1.59 15.45
C GLY A 87 -12.06 0.37 14.97
N VAL A 88 -10.72 0.44 14.99
CA VAL A 88 -9.86 -0.67 14.58
C VAL A 88 -9.92 -1.82 15.60
N GLU A 89 -9.96 -1.53 16.90
CA GLU A 89 -10.12 -2.52 17.96
C GLU A 89 -11.42 -3.32 17.79
N ARG A 90 -12.54 -2.63 17.54
CA ARG A 90 -13.82 -3.29 17.26
C ARG A 90 -13.76 -4.18 16.00
N LEU A 91 -13.09 -3.74 14.94
CA LEU A 91 -12.95 -4.56 13.74
C LEU A 91 -12.15 -5.83 13.98
N LEU A 92 -11.12 -5.75 14.83
CA LEU A 92 -10.20 -6.85 15.09
C LEU A 92 -10.64 -7.73 16.27
N ASP A 93 -11.58 -7.27 17.10
CA ASP A 93 -11.84 -7.82 18.44
C ASP A 93 -10.51 -7.95 19.21
N LEU A 94 -9.72 -6.88 19.18
CA LEU A 94 -8.36 -6.87 19.71
C LEU A 94 -8.37 -6.84 21.23
N THR A 95 -7.54 -7.70 21.83
CA THR A 95 -7.37 -7.81 23.29
C THR A 95 -5.88 -7.79 23.67
N ALA A 96 -5.60 -7.69 24.98
CA ALA A 96 -4.24 -7.74 25.49
C ALA A 96 -3.55 -9.12 25.30
N ASP A 97 -4.32 -10.18 25.08
CA ASP A 97 -3.80 -11.52 24.83
C ASP A 97 -3.37 -11.75 23.38
N ASP A 98 -3.64 -10.79 22.50
CA ASP A 98 -3.30 -10.90 21.09
C ASP A 98 -1.84 -10.61 20.80
N VAL A 99 -1.35 -11.26 19.75
CA VAL A 99 -0.03 -11.03 19.14
C VAL A 99 -0.22 -10.53 17.73
N VAL A 100 0.02 -9.24 17.53
CA VAL A 100 -0.14 -8.55 16.23
C VAL A 100 1.11 -8.74 15.39
N TYR A 101 1.00 -9.52 14.34
CA TYR A 101 2.07 -9.79 13.39
C TYR A 101 2.13 -8.74 12.30
N LEU A 102 3.30 -8.13 12.11
CA LEU A 102 3.56 -7.03 11.20
C LEU A 102 4.66 -7.40 10.20
N PRO A 103 4.34 -8.16 9.15
CA PRO A 103 5.34 -8.60 8.16
C PRO A 103 5.86 -7.47 7.27
N SER A 104 5.15 -6.36 7.16
CA SER A 104 5.59 -5.19 6.39
C SER A 104 6.75 -4.46 7.10
N PRO A 105 7.67 -3.81 6.35
CA PRO A 105 8.79 -3.07 6.93
C PRO A 105 8.34 -1.89 7.82
N LEU A 106 9.20 -1.51 8.78
CA LEU A 106 8.95 -0.40 9.70
C LEU A 106 8.86 0.97 9.00
N VAL A 107 9.45 1.13 7.84
CA VAL A 107 9.31 2.34 7.02
C VAL A 107 7.86 2.61 6.62
N SER A 108 7.01 1.60 6.65
CA SER A 108 5.59 1.72 6.29
C SER A 108 4.79 2.42 7.39
N SER A 109 3.99 3.42 6.99
CA SER A 109 3.03 4.10 7.88
C SER A 109 2.09 3.11 8.57
N VAL A 110 1.63 2.07 7.86
CA VAL A 110 0.77 1.01 8.41
C VAL A 110 1.46 0.26 9.53
N THR A 111 2.72 -0.11 9.37
CA THR A 111 3.47 -0.86 10.40
C THR A 111 3.65 -0.02 11.65
N MET A 112 4.06 1.24 11.51
CA MET A 112 4.22 2.14 12.66
C MET A 112 2.90 2.43 13.36
N PHE A 113 1.82 2.67 12.61
CA PHE A 113 0.48 2.78 13.17
C PHE A 113 0.15 1.54 14.01
N SER A 114 0.32 0.35 13.46
CA SER A 114 -0.06 -0.91 14.10
C SER A 114 0.76 -1.21 15.35
N VAL A 115 2.05 -0.85 15.35
CA VAL A 115 2.90 -0.93 16.56
C VAL A 115 2.32 -0.08 17.69
N VAL A 116 2.01 1.18 17.40
CA VAL A 116 1.51 2.11 18.42
C VAL A 116 0.12 1.70 18.90
N HIS A 117 -0.76 1.33 17.97
CA HIS A 117 -2.10 0.85 18.26
C HIS A 117 -2.10 -0.42 19.15
N ALA A 118 -1.36 -1.47 18.74
CA ALA A 118 -1.28 -2.71 19.51
C ALA A 118 -0.76 -2.47 20.94
N ARG A 119 0.29 -1.65 21.08
CA ARG A 119 0.81 -1.29 22.41
C ARG A 119 -0.19 -0.52 23.26
N THR A 120 -0.98 0.36 22.66
CA THR A 120 -2.03 1.11 23.38
C THR A 120 -3.15 0.18 23.85
N ALA A 121 -3.50 -0.82 23.03
CA ALA A 121 -4.48 -1.86 23.38
C ALA A 121 -3.93 -2.92 24.36
N GLY A 122 -2.64 -2.85 24.73
CA GLY A 122 -1.99 -3.84 25.62
C GLY A 122 -1.58 -5.13 24.92
N ALA A 123 -1.77 -5.24 23.60
CA ALA A 123 -1.39 -6.40 22.80
C ALA A 123 0.13 -6.45 22.52
N SER A 124 0.64 -7.65 22.27
CA SER A 124 2.03 -7.86 21.87
C SER A 124 2.22 -7.58 20.38
N VAL A 125 3.43 -7.14 20.00
CA VAL A 125 3.83 -6.92 18.61
C VAL A 125 4.87 -7.94 18.21
N LEU A 126 4.66 -8.60 17.08
CA LEU A 126 5.60 -9.54 16.47
C LEU A 126 6.10 -8.99 15.13
N LEU A 127 7.40 -8.74 15.06
CA LEU A 127 8.10 -8.32 13.84
C LEU A 127 8.93 -9.51 13.32
N PRO A 128 8.86 -9.87 12.03
CA PRO A 128 9.75 -10.89 11.50
C PRO A 128 11.20 -10.39 11.57
N ARG A 129 12.12 -11.29 11.85
CA ARG A 129 13.57 -10.97 11.92
C ARG A 129 14.14 -10.56 10.57
N THR A 130 13.57 -11.08 9.50
CA THR A 130 13.93 -10.78 8.11
C THR A 130 12.73 -10.20 7.37
N HIS A 131 12.90 -9.84 6.09
CA HIS A 131 11.79 -9.35 5.26
C HIS A 131 10.86 -10.49 4.73
N THR A 132 11.02 -11.70 5.25
CA THR A 132 10.23 -12.88 4.87
C THR A 132 9.42 -13.40 6.06
N VAL A 133 8.24 -13.90 5.78
CA VAL A 133 7.41 -14.61 6.76
C VAL A 133 8.12 -15.90 7.19
N SER A 134 8.17 -16.20 8.48
CA SER A 134 8.70 -17.46 9.01
C SER A 134 7.61 -18.32 9.63
N ASP A 135 7.82 -19.62 9.68
CA ASP A 135 6.86 -20.56 10.28
C ASP A 135 6.71 -20.31 11.77
N GLY A 136 7.80 -20.06 12.49
CA GLY A 136 7.77 -19.75 13.92
C GLY A 136 6.98 -18.46 14.26
N ASP A 137 6.93 -17.48 13.35
CA ASP A 137 6.11 -16.29 13.57
C ASP A 137 4.62 -16.66 13.57
N LEU A 138 4.18 -17.57 12.68
CA LEU A 138 2.78 -17.96 12.52
C LEU A 138 2.25 -18.77 13.69
N GLU A 139 3.10 -19.51 14.38
CA GLU A 139 2.74 -20.28 15.59
C GLU A 139 2.32 -19.37 16.76
N HIS A 140 2.77 -18.13 16.77
CA HIS A 140 2.52 -17.18 17.85
C HIS A 140 1.52 -16.09 17.49
N ALA A 141 1.45 -15.69 16.21
CA ALA A 141 0.62 -14.61 15.72
C ALA A 141 -0.88 -14.93 15.79
N THR A 142 -1.69 -14.01 16.32
CA THR A 142 -3.17 -14.14 16.37
C THR A 142 -3.86 -13.16 15.43
N VAL A 143 -3.23 -12.02 15.18
CA VAL A 143 -3.74 -10.95 14.31
C VAL A 143 -2.66 -10.61 13.28
N LEU A 144 -3.03 -10.52 12.01
CA LEU A 144 -2.17 -10.01 10.94
C LEU A 144 -2.61 -8.60 10.56
N HIS A 145 -1.68 -7.63 10.51
CA HIS A 145 -1.94 -6.36 9.84
C HIS A 145 -0.87 -6.13 8.76
N GLY A 146 -1.31 -6.02 7.51
CA GLY A 146 -0.37 -5.91 6.40
C GLY A 146 -1.00 -5.61 5.05
N THR A 147 -0.32 -6.06 4.00
CA THR A 147 -0.73 -5.88 2.60
C THR A 147 -1.22 -7.20 2.00
N PRO A 148 -1.94 -7.18 0.86
CA PRO A 148 -2.30 -8.40 0.13
C PRO A 148 -1.09 -9.28 -0.20
N TYR A 149 0.06 -8.68 -0.49
CA TYR A 149 1.31 -9.40 -0.74
C TYR A 149 1.77 -10.18 0.50
N ALA A 150 1.78 -9.54 1.67
CA ALA A 150 2.16 -10.19 2.93
C ALA A 150 1.18 -11.32 3.30
N LEU A 151 -0.13 -11.09 3.13
CA LEU A 151 -1.14 -12.11 3.35
C LEU A 151 -0.95 -13.32 2.42
N ARG A 152 -0.63 -13.09 1.13
CA ARG A 152 -0.34 -14.17 0.19
C ARG A 152 0.80 -15.05 0.68
N SER A 153 1.91 -14.45 1.11
CA SER A 153 3.06 -15.19 1.64
C SER A 153 2.73 -15.98 2.91
N VAL A 154 1.86 -15.47 3.76
CA VAL A 154 1.35 -16.18 4.95
C VAL A 154 0.50 -17.39 4.52
N LEU A 155 -0.45 -17.19 3.61
CA LEU A 155 -1.33 -18.26 3.15
C LEU A 155 -0.57 -19.38 2.42
N GLU A 156 0.44 -19.04 1.62
CA GLU A 156 1.32 -20.03 0.96
C GLU A 156 1.99 -20.98 1.97
N ARG A 157 2.43 -20.45 3.12
CA ARG A 157 3.02 -21.29 4.19
C ARG A 157 1.99 -22.14 4.90
N ILE A 158 0.82 -21.58 5.20
CA ILE A 158 -0.29 -22.34 5.83
C ILE A 158 -0.72 -23.49 4.92
N GLU A 159 -0.87 -23.22 3.63
CA GLU A 159 -1.24 -24.24 2.62
C GLU A 159 -0.14 -25.30 2.43
N ALA A 160 1.12 -24.96 2.68
CA ALA A 160 2.23 -25.90 2.73
C ALA A 160 2.32 -26.72 4.03
N GLY A 161 1.39 -26.49 4.97
CA GLY A 161 1.27 -27.27 6.22
C GLY A 161 1.83 -26.58 7.46
N THR A 162 2.23 -25.31 7.39
CA THR A 162 2.67 -24.56 8.57
C THR A 162 1.52 -24.34 9.54
N ALA A 163 1.70 -24.72 10.80
CA ALA A 163 0.73 -24.45 11.87
C ALA A 163 0.65 -22.94 12.15
N HIS A 164 -0.56 -22.46 12.46
CA HIS A 164 -0.77 -21.04 12.79
C HIS A 164 -1.87 -20.84 13.83
N ARG A 165 -1.89 -19.66 14.43
CA ARG A 165 -2.93 -19.21 15.38
C ARG A 165 -3.68 -17.96 14.90
N LEU A 166 -3.43 -17.52 13.67
CA LEU A 166 -4.09 -16.35 13.10
C LEU A 166 -5.60 -16.57 13.06
N ARG A 167 -6.35 -15.63 13.63
CA ARG A 167 -7.82 -15.58 13.65
C ARG A 167 -8.40 -14.47 12.76
N VAL A 168 -7.63 -13.38 12.56
CA VAL A 168 -8.05 -12.23 11.77
C VAL A 168 -6.89 -11.59 11.05
N ALA A 169 -7.14 -11.09 9.85
CA ALA A 169 -6.20 -10.32 9.05
C ALA A 169 -6.84 -8.99 8.61
N LEU A 170 -6.19 -7.86 8.93
CA LEU A 170 -6.52 -6.52 8.47
C LEU A 170 -5.58 -6.17 7.31
N VAL A 171 -6.11 -6.02 6.11
CA VAL A 171 -5.30 -5.95 4.89
C VAL A 171 -5.68 -4.76 4.04
N GLY A 172 -4.68 -3.96 3.69
CA GLY A 172 -4.87 -2.78 2.86
C GLY A 172 -3.65 -2.39 2.03
N GLY A 173 -3.73 -1.23 1.41
CA GLY A 173 -2.62 -0.65 0.65
C GLY A 173 -2.48 -1.13 -0.80
N ALA A 174 -3.22 -2.15 -1.21
CA ALA A 174 -3.37 -2.57 -2.61
C ALA A 174 -4.74 -3.22 -2.79
N ARG A 175 -5.12 -3.46 -4.04
CA ARG A 175 -6.37 -4.17 -4.33
C ARG A 175 -6.30 -5.60 -3.81
N LEU A 176 -7.33 -6.04 -3.12
CA LEU A 176 -7.49 -7.42 -2.67
C LEU A 176 -8.27 -8.19 -3.74
N ASP A 177 -7.72 -9.32 -4.19
CA ASP A 177 -8.45 -10.23 -5.08
C ASP A 177 -9.37 -11.19 -4.30
N ALA A 178 -10.44 -11.65 -4.96
CA ALA A 178 -11.41 -12.56 -4.34
C ALA A 178 -10.80 -13.93 -3.99
N GLY A 179 -9.70 -14.31 -4.63
CA GLY A 179 -8.99 -15.56 -4.34
C GLY A 179 -8.35 -15.52 -2.96
N LEU A 180 -7.70 -14.41 -2.60
CA LEU A 180 -7.11 -14.24 -1.28
C LEU A 180 -8.16 -14.32 -0.16
N ARG A 181 -9.36 -13.76 -0.36
CA ARG A 181 -10.44 -13.86 0.62
C ARG A 181 -10.84 -15.33 0.84
N ARG A 182 -11.12 -16.07 -0.24
CA ARG A 182 -11.48 -17.50 -0.12
C ARG A 182 -10.39 -18.34 0.54
N ARG A 183 -9.12 -18.08 0.22
CA ARG A 183 -7.97 -18.77 0.84
C ARG A 183 -7.88 -18.48 2.34
N SER A 184 -8.10 -17.21 2.75
CA SER A 184 -8.13 -16.83 4.16
C SER A 184 -9.25 -17.52 4.91
N GLU A 185 -10.46 -17.55 4.34
CA GLU A 185 -11.62 -18.25 4.90
C GLU A 185 -11.36 -19.75 5.04
N ALA A 186 -10.76 -20.39 4.03
CA ALA A 186 -10.38 -21.80 4.08
C ALA A 186 -9.33 -22.09 5.17
N ALA A 187 -8.47 -21.12 5.48
CA ALA A 187 -7.52 -21.20 6.60
C ALA A 187 -8.14 -20.81 7.95
N GLY A 188 -9.44 -20.51 8.04
CA GLY A 188 -10.09 -20.07 9.27
C GLY A 188 -9.75 -18.64 9.69
N ILE A 189 -9.21 -17.82 8.80
CA ILE A 189 -8.79 -16.45 9.05
C ILE A 189 -9.87 -15.48 8.56
N ARG A 190 -10.47 -14.70 9.48
CA ARG A 190 -11.39 -13.62 9.12
C ARG A 190 -10.64 -12.49 8.43
N LEU A 191 -10.95 -12.22 7.18
CA LEU A 191 -10.27 -11.19 6.39
C LEU A 191 -11.08 -9.90 6.36
N ILE A 192 -10.46 -8.82 6.84
CA ILE A 192 -10.97 -7.46 6.79
C ILE A 192 -10.12 -6.68 5.78
N ALA A 193 -10.72 -6.25 4.69
CA ALA A 193 -10.05 -5.36 3.77
C ALA A 193 -10.29 -3.90 4.16
N TYR A 194 -9.30 -3.04 3.92
CA TYR A 194 -9.48 -1.60 4.08
C TYR A 194 -8.80 -0.81 2.97
N TYR A 195 -9.33 0.37 2.73
CA TYR A 195 -8.69 1.41 1.93
C TYR A 195 -8.25 2.55 2.83
N GLY A 196 -7.06 3.06 2.57
CA GLY A 196 -6.48 4.23 3.21
C GLY A 196 -5.21 4.69 2.51
N ALA A 197 -4.75 5.85 2.90
CA ALA A 197 -3.49 6.42 2.45
C ALA A 197 -2.68 6.89 3.65
N ALA A 198 -1.37 7.01 3.50
CA ALA A 198 -0.52 7.49 4.59
C ALA A 198 -0.93 8.90 5.05
N GLU A 199 -1.51 9.70 4.16
CA GLU A 199 -2.03 11.03 4.43
C GLU A 199 -3.43 11.02 5.06
N LEU A 200 -4.31 10.07 4.69
CA LEU A 200 -5.72 10.03 5.09
C LEU A 200 -5.99 9.09 6.25
N SER A 201 -5.07 8.16 6.56
CA SER A 201 -5.27 7.01 7.46
C SER A 201 -6.37 6.08 6.95
N PHE A 202 -7.21 5.50 7.81
CA PHE A 202 -8.34 4.67 7.40
C PHE A 202 -9.44 5.52 6.79
N VAL A 203 -9.91 5.11 5.62
CA VAL A 203 -11.01 5.78 4.89
C VAL A 203 -12.21 4.87 4.74
N ALA A 204 -12.01 3.63 4.33
CA ALA A 204 -13.10 2.68 4.15
C ALA A 204 -12.67 1.26 4.50
N VAL A 205 -13.62 0.44 4.92
CA VAL A 205 -13.41 -0.95 5.35
C VAL A 205 -14.43 -1.89 4.70
N ASP A 206 -14.01 -3.13 4.49
CA ASP A 206 -14.83 -4.25 4.02
C ASP A 206 -14.59 -5.45 4.94
N PRO A 207 -15.39 -5.59 6.02
CA PRO A 207 -15.20 -6.66 7.00
C PRO A 207 -15.77 -8.01 6.54
N ASP A 208 -16.63 -8.05 5.53
CA ASP A 208 -17.46 -9.21 5.18
C ASP A 208 -17.47 -9.57 3.68
N GLY A 209 -16.68 -8.90 2.86
CA GLY A 209 -16.62 -9.12 1.41
C GLY A 209 -17.70 -8.44 0.59
N ARG A 210 -18.53 -7.57 1.23
CA ARG A 210 -19.62 -6.86 0.56
C ARG A 210 -19.20 -5.51 -0.02
N GLY A 211 -17.92 -5.19 0.09
CA GLY A 211 -17.30 -3.99 -0.45
C GLY A 211 -17.00 -2.91 0.57
N LEU A 212 -16.13 -2.01 0.16
CA LEU A 212 -15.57 -0.95 1.00
C LEU A 212 -16.62 0.12 1.33
N ARG A 213 -16.90 0.33 2.61
CA ARG A 213 -17.79 1.36 3.14
C ARG A 213 -17.00 2.30 4.04
N PRO A 214 -17.43 3.57 4.20
CA PRO A 214 -16.75 4.52 5.07
C PRO A 214 -16.45 3.92 6.45
N PHE A 215 -15.22 4.14 6.92
CA PHE A 215 -14.81 3.78 8.27
C PHE A 215 -15.45 4.72 9.30
N ASP A 216 -15.54 4.30 10.56
CA ASP A 216 -16.08 5.12 11.64
C ASP A 216 -15.51 6.54 11.64
N GLY A 217 -16.38 7.54 11.76
CA GLY A 217 -15.99 8.95 11.78
C GLY A 217 -15.50 9.50 10.44
N VAL A 218 -15.65 8.74 9.35
CA VAL A 218 -15.27 9.17 8.00
C VAL A 218 -16.50 9.49 7.17
N GLU A 219 -16.51 10.69 6.61
CA GLU A 219 -17.46 11.07 5.58
C GLU A 219 -16.78 11.03 4.21
N THR A 220 -17.52 10.64 3.19
CA THR A 220 -17.02 10.57 1.81
C THR A 220 -17.91 11.36 0.87
N ARG A 221 -17.30 12.07 -0.08
CA ARG A 221 -17.94 12.78 -1.18
C ARG A 221 -17.24 12.41 -2.48
N VAL A 222 -17.98 12.17 -3.52
CA VAL A 222 -17.42 11.95 -4.85
C VAL A 222 -17.77 13.16 -5.72
N ASP A 223 -16.75 13.79 -6.29
CA ASP A 223 -16.87 14.95 -7.14
C ASP A 223 -16.06 14.72 -8.43
N ASP A 224 -16.72 14.68 -9.56
CA ASP A 224 -16.15 14.31 -10.87
C ASP A 224 -15.31 13.01 -10.79
N GLY A 225 -15.86 11.98 -10.12
CA GLY A 225 -15.19 10.70 -9.89
C GLY A 225 -14.06 10.73 -8.86
N LEU A 226 -13.68 11.91 -8.36
CA LEU A 226 -12.63 12.08 -7.37
C LEU A 226 -13.17 11.87 -5.95
N LEU A 227 -12.52 11.02 -5.18
CA LEU A 227 -12.85 10.82 -3.78
C LEU A 227 -12.34 11.97 -2.92
N TRP A 228 -13.27 12.58 -2.20
CA TRP A 228 -13.00 13.51 -1.11
C TRP A 228 -13.43 12.88 0.22
N VAL A 229 -12.64 13.11 1.23
CA VAL A 229 -12.80 12.53 2.57
C VAL A 229 -12.83 13.65 3.59
N ARG A 230 -13.71 13.56 4.59
CA ARG A 230 -13.65 14.37 5.79
C ARG A 230 -13.52 13.45 7.00
N SER A 231 -12.47 13.66 7.80
CA SER A 231 -12.06 12.72 8.83
C SER A 231 -11.16 13.39 9.88
N PRO A 232 -11.22 12.97 11.14
CA PRO A 232 -10.26 13.38 12.17
C PRO A 232 -8.87 12.72 12.02
N TYR A 233 -8.70 11.81 11.05
CA TYR A 233 -7.51 10.94 10.93
C TYR A 233 -6.44 11.48 9.98
N PHE A 234 -6.60 12.67 9.45
CA PHE A 234 -5.66 13.24 8.49
C PHE A 234 -4.26 13.46 9.07
N ALA A 235 -3.24 13.22 8.24
CA ALA A 235 -1.92 13.74 8.51
C ALA A 235 -1.95 15.27 8.60
N ALA A 236 -1.00 15.84 9.32
CA ALA A 236 -0.82 17.29 9.36
C ALA A 236 -0.34 17.82 8.00
N GLY A 237 0.41 16.99 7.24
CA GLY A 237 0.92 17.32 5.91
C GLY A 237 2.26 16.65 5.65
N TYR A 238 3.03 17.29 4.77
CA TYR A 238 4.39 16.89 4.44
C TYR A 238 5.40 17.74 5.20
N LEU A 239 6.55 17.16 5.54
CA LEU A 239 7.64 17.85 6.22
C LEU A 239 8.28 18.92 5.29
N GLY A 240 8.52 20.10 5.84
CA GLY A 240 9.18 21.21 5.14
C GLY A 240 8.34 21.76 3.98
N THR A 241 8.99 22.05 2.84
CA THR A 241 8.36 22.60 1.64
C THR A 241 7.89 21.51 0.65
N ALA A 242 7.96 20.24 1.04
CA ALA A 242 7.54 19.15 0.17
C ALA A 242 6.06 19.27 -0.18
N SER A 243 5.73 19.06 -1.46
CA SER A 243 4.36 18.99 -1.96
C SER A 243 4.03 17.56 -2.36
N GLY A 244 2.73 17.23 -2.34
CA GLY A 244 2.26 15.90 -2.70
C GLY A 244 0.80 15.90 -3.15
N PRO A 245 0.22 14.73 -3.37
CA PRO A 245 -1.16 14.62 -3.84
C PRO A 245 -2.19 15.03 -2.79
N PHE A 246 -1.81 15.08 -1.51
CA PHE A 246 -2.73 15.44 -0.43
C PHE A 246 -3.10 16.93 -0.53
N ARG A 247 -4.38 17.18 -0.73
CA ARG A 247 -4.97 18.52 -0.79
C ARG A 247 -6.14 18.59 0.18
N ARG A 248 -6.35 19.76 0.76
CA ARG A 248 -7.51 20.05 1.61
C ARG A 248 -8.25 21.27 1.07
N ASP A 249 -9.55 21.24 1.11
CA ASP A 249 -10.37 22.42 0.85
C ASP A 249 -10.67 23.20 2.16
N PRO A 250 -11.20 24.45 2.06
CA PRO A 250 -11.55 25.25 3.23
C PRO A 250 -12.65 24.64 4.11
N GLU A 251 -13.45 23.71 3.57
CA GLU A 251 -14.55 23.03 4.26
C GLU A 251 -14.07 21.80 5.04
N GLY A 252 -12.76 21.50 5.00
CA GLY A 252 -12.14 20.40 5.72
C GLY A 252 -12.15 19.04 4.98
N TRP A 253 -12.55 19.01 3.71
CA TRP A 253 -12.41 17.82 2.88
C TRP A 253 -10.97 17.65 2.39
N GLY A 254 -10.49 16.43 2.40
CA GLY A 254 -9.16 16.07 1.91
C GLY A 254 -9.22 15.04 0.79
N THR A 255 -8.27 15.10 -0.14
CA THR A 255 -8.11 14.11 -1.20
C THR A 255 -6.65 13.83 -1.47
N VAL A 256 -6.34 12.62 -1.95
CA VAL A 256 -5.01 12.25 -2.48
C VAL A 256 -5.06 11.94 -3.98
N GLY A 257 -6.17 12.26 -4.64
CA GLY A 257 -6.32 12.10 -6.08
C GLY A 257 -6.86 10.73 -6.52
N ASP A 258 -7.38 9.93 -5.60
CA ASP A 258 -7.93 8.61 -5.93
C ASP A 258 -9.32 8.74 -6.58
N LEU A 259 -9.51 7.97 -7.66
CA LEU A 259 -10.76 7.92 -8.42
C LEU A 259 -11.62 6.75 -7.93
N VAL A 260 -12.91 7.02 -7.77
CA VAL A 260 -13.90 6.02 -7.36
C VAL A 260 -15.14 6.07 -8.29
N SER A 261 -15.88 4.98 -8.32
CA SER A 261 -17.20 4.89 -8.94
C SER A 261 -18.19 4.25 -7.96
N GLY A 262 -19.47 4.53 -8.14
CA GLY A 262 -20.60 4.08 -7.34
C GLY A 262 -21.55 5.24 -7.06
N ASP A 263 -22.80 4.91 -6.77
CA ASP A 263 -23.82 5.88 -6.36
C ASP A 263 -23.66 6.22 -4.86
N PRO A 264 -24.20 7.34 -4.39
CA PRO A 264 -24.20 7.67 -2.97
C PRO A 264 -24.82 6.54 -2.13
N GLY A 265 -24.07 6.04 -1.15
CA GLY A 265 -24.47 4.92 -0.29
C GLY A 265 -24.01 3.53 -0.75
N ASP A 266 -23.54 3.40 -1.97
CA ASP A 266 -22.92 2.17 -2.47
C ASP A 266 -21.51 1.97 -1.89
N PRO A 267 -21.00 0.74 -1.87
CA PRO A 267 -19.60 0.49 -1.57
C PRO A 267 -18.68 1.21 -2.55
N LEU A 268 -17.62 1.84 -2.02
CA LEU A 268 -16.62 2.53 -2.83
C LEU A 268 -15.87 1.55 -3.75
N ARG A 269 -15.84 1.84 -5.03
CA ARG A 269 -15.10 1.06 -6.04
C ARG A 269 -13.96 1.91 -6.57
N PHE A 270 -12.74 1.60 -6.14
CA PHE A 270 -11.55 2.33 -6.55
C PHE A 270 -11.17 1.97 -7.98
N ARG A 271 -10.90 3.01 -8.78
CA ARG A 271 -10.53 2.91 -10.20
C ARG A 271 -9.07 3.27 -10.48
N GLY A 272 -8.36 3.81 -9.49
CA GLY A 272 -6.97 4.24 -9.63
C GLY A 272 -6.77 5.69 -9.22
N ARG A 273 -5.75 6.33 -9.75
CA ARG A 273 -5.39 7.71 -9.42
C ARG A 273 -5.52 8.62 -10.63
N ARG A 274 -5.97 9.86 -10.41
CA ARG A 274 -6.11 10.85 -11.49
C ARG A 274 -4.77 11.16 -12.16
N ASP A 275 -3.68 11.20 -11.40
CA ASP A 275 -2.31 11.48 -11.88
C ASP A 275 -1.66 10.28 -12.60
N GLY A 276 -2.21 9.07 -12.46
CA GLY A 276 -1.74 7.85 -13.13
C GLY A 276 -2.41 7.55 -14.47
N ALA A 277 -3.39 8.34 -14.90
CA ALA A 277 -4.15 8.07 -16.12
C ALA A 277 -3.28 8.15 -17.38
N ILE A 278 -3.47 7.20 -18.30
CA ILE A 278 -2.77 7.14 -19.58
C ILE A 278 -3.60 7.89 -20.63
N LEU A 279 -3.08 9.01 -21.11
CA LEU A 279 -3.71 9.79 -22.16
C LEU A 279 -3.32 9.23 -23.53
N THR A 280 -4.22 8.46 -24.14
CA THR A 280 -4.08 7.98 -25.52
C THR A 280 -4.80 8.94 -26.49
N ALA A 281 -4.52 8.83 -27.80
CA ALA A 281 -5.21 9.65 -28.80
C ALA A 281 -6.74 9.49 -28.83
N ALA A 282 -7.26 8.40 -28.27
CA ALA A 282 -8.67 8.03 -28.36
C ALA A 282 -9.38 7.90 -27.01
N ALA A 283 -8.67 7.88 -25.90
CA ALA A 283 -9.26 7.70 -24.56
C ALA A 283 -8.27 8.06 -23.43
N THR A 284 -8.84 8.42 -22.30
CA THR A 284 -8.13 8.41 -21.00
C THR A 284 -8.30 7.02 -20.40
N VAL A 285 -7.20 6.30 -20.23
CA VAL A 285 -7.17 4.94 -19.70
C VAL A 285 -6.64 4.96 -18.27
N ILE A 286 -7.39 4.38 -17.37
CA ILE A 286 -6.98 4.19 -15.97
C ILE A 286 -6.23 2.87 -15.90
N PRO A 287 -4.92 2.87 -15.56
CA PRO A 287 -4.10 1.65 -15.53
C PRO A 287 -4.71 0.54 -14.68
N GLU A 288 -5.23 0.88 -13.51
CA GLU A 288 -5.77 -0.06 -12.53
C GLU A 288 -7.04 -0.77 -13.04
N ASP A 289 -7.84 -0.12 -13.88
CA ASP A 289 -9.00 -0.77 -14.53
C ASP A 289 -8.53 -1.85 -15.51
N VAL A 290 -7.46 -1.58 -16.26
CA VAL A 290 -6.86 -2.54 -17.19
C VAL A 290 -6.19 -3.68 -16.42
N GLU A 291 -5.42 -3.37 -15.38
CA GLU A 291 -4.79 -4.36 -14.49
C GLU A 291 -5.81 -5.30 -13.88
N ALA A 292 -6.92 -4.76 -13.37
CA ALA A 292 -8.00 -5.55 -12.81
C ALA A 292 -8.64 -6.52 -13.80
N ALA A 293 -8.73 -6.14 -15.06
CA ALA A 293 -9.22 -7.04 -16.11
C ALA A 293 -8.20 -8.11 -16.45
N LEU A 294 -6.91 -7.74 -16.57
CA LEU A 294 -5.82 -8.65 -16.94
C LEU A 294 -5.51 -9.67 -15.84
N GLN A 295 -5.62 -9.31 -14.57
CA GLN A 295 -5.45 -10.25 -13.43
C GLN A 295 -6.45 -11.40 -13.41
N ARG A 296 -7.53 -11.31 -14.21
CA ARG A 296 -8.51 -12.40 -14.37
C ARG A 296 -8.08 -13.46 -15.39
N LEU A 297 -7.01 -13.24 -16.10
CA LEU A 297 -6.48 -14.15 -17.12
C LEU A 297 -5.57 -15.20 -16.47
N ASP A 298 -5.80 -16.46 -16.77
CA ASP A 298 -4.95 -17.55 -16.31
C ASP A 298 -3.50 -17.37 -16.78
N GLY A 299 -2.55 -17.61 -15.88
CA GLY A 299 -1.11 -17.47 -16.11
C GLY A 299 -0.57 -16.06 -15.89
N ILE A 300 -1.37 -15.14 -15.32
CA ILE A 300 -0.94 -13.84 -14.84
C ILE A 300 -1.09 -13.80 -13.31
N GLU A 301 0.02 -13.75 -12.59
CA GLU A 301 0.01 -13.63 -11.12
C GLU A 301 -0.19 -12.18 -10.67
N ASP A 302 0.47 -11.24 -11.36
CA ASP A 302 0.31 -9.81 -11.14
C ASP A 302 0.61 -9.06 -12.45
N VAL A 303 0.21 -7.79 -12.53
CA VAL A 303 0.41 -6.98 -13.74
C VAL A 303 0.51 -5.51 -13.38
N VAL A 304 1.39 -4.81 -14.10
CA VAL A 304 1.49 -3.34 -14.06
C VAL A 304 1.25 -2.78 -15.45
N VAL A 305 0.30 -1.87 -15.53
CA VAL A 305 -0.08 -1.15 -16.76
C VAL A 305 0.42 0.29 -16.68
N PHE A 306 0.96 0.78 -17.79
CA PHE A 306 1.51 2.15 -17.88
C PHE A 306 1.48 2.67 -19.31
N GLY A 307 1.63 4.00 -19.43
CA GLY A 307 1.74 4.68 -20.72
C GLY A 307 3.17 4.64 -21.25
N LEU A 308 3.36 4.12 -22.48
CA LEU A 308 4.58 4.31 -23.24
C LEU A 308 4.43 5.57 -24.12
N PRO A 309 5.35 6.55 -24.06
CA PRO A 309 5.31 7.72 -24.91
C PRO A 309 5.24 7.34 -26.40
N ASN A 310 4.34 7.97 -27.12
CA ASN A 310 4.20 7.76 -28.56
C ASN A 310 3.93 9.11 -29.28
N PRO A 311 4.76 9.51 -30.25
CA PRO A 311 4.62 10.83 -30.91
C PRO A 311 3.27 11.05 -31.61
N ARG A 312 2.60 9.98 -32.04
CA ARG A 312 1.33 10.05 -32.80
C ARG A 312 0.10 9.91 -31.91
N ALA A 313 0.21 9.20 -30.79
CA ALA A 313 -0.91 8.83 -29.95
C ALA A 313 -0.83 9.41 -28.52
N GLY A 314 0.13 10.27 -28.24
CA GLY A 314 0.44 10.73 -26.88
C GLY A 314 1.07 9.60 -26.06
N ALA A 315 0.28 8.55 -25.77
CA ALA A 315 0.80 7.34 -25.16
C ALA A 315 0.13 6.08 -25.72
N LEU A 316 0.84 4.96 -25.65
CA LEU A 316 0.30 3.61 -25.88
C LEU A 316 0.16 2.89 -24.54
N VAL A 317 -0.93 2.19 -24.36
CA VAL A 317 -1.10 1.29 -23.20
C VAL A 317 -0.10 0.13 -23.30
N ALA A 318 0.69 -0.07 -22.27
CA ALA A 318 1.65 -1.16 -22.13
C ALA A 318 1.40 -1.92 -20.83
N ALA A 319 1.73 -3.21 -20.80
CA ALA A 319 1.62 -4.05 -19.63
C ALA A 319 2.90 -4.87 -19.42
N VAL A 320 3.37 -4.96 -18.16
CA VAL A 320 4.35 -5.96 -17.70
C VAL A 320 3.61 -6.94 -16.84
N ILE A 321 3.63 -8.22 -17.21
CA ILE A 321 2.97 -9.31 -16.47
C ILE A 321 3.97 -10.10 -15.65
N GLU A 322 3.57 -10.51 -14.46
CA GLU A 322 4.26 -11.46 -13.58
C GLU A 322 3.71 -12.84 -13.82
N THR A 323 4.59 -13.82 -14.06
CA THR A 323 4.19 -15.21 -14.35
C THR A 323 4.51 -16.18 -13.24
N GLY A 324 5.21 -15.72 -12.20
CA GLY A 324 5.77 -16.59 -11.16
C GLY A 324 7.04 -17.32 -11.59
N PRO A 325 7.73 -17.97 -10.63
CA PRO A 325 8.99 -18.67 -10.88
C PRO A 325 8.81 -19.82 -11.89
N GLY A 326 9.63 -19.82 -12.93
CA GLY A 326 9.57 -20.82 -14.00
C GLY A 326 8.37 -20.72 -14.93
N GLY A 327 7.46 -19.77 -14.68
CA GLY A 327 6.31 -19.49 -15.54
C GLY A 327 6.73 -18.89 -16.88
N ARG A 328 5.93 -19.12 -17.91
CA ARG A 328 6.07 -18.48 -19.23
C ARG A 328 4.77 -17.80 -19.61
N PRO A 329 4.83 -16.57 -20.15
CA PRO A 329 3.63 -15.90 -20.59
C PRO A 329 3.01 -16.60 -21.81
N PRO A 330 1.68 -16.52 -21.99
CA PRO A 330 1.05 -16.81 -23.28
C PRO A 330 1.63 -15.87 -24.35
N SER A 331 1.53 -16.24 -25.63
CA SER A 331 1.97 -15.36 -26.72
C SER A 331 1.24 -14.02 -26.73
N ALA A 332 1.85 -12.97 -27.28
CA ALA A 332 1.23 -11.65 -27.40
C ALA A 332 -0.11 -11.68 -28.15
N ARG A 333 -0.25 -12.59 -29.12
CA ARG A 333 -1.50 -12.84 -29.86
C ARG A 333 -2.58 -13.38 -28.92
N GLU A 334 -2.24 -14.37 -28.11
CA GLU A 334 -3.15 -15.00 -27.16
C GLU A 334 -3.56 -14.03 -26.03
N LEU A 335 -2.61 -13.30 -25.45
CA LEU A 335 -2.90 -12.26 -24.48
C LEU A 335 -3.86 -11.20 -25.03
N ARG A 336 -3.61 -10.74 -26.26
CA ARG A 336 -4.48 -9.76 -26.92
C ARG A 336 -5.88 -10.32 -27.17
N ARG A 337 -5.98 -11.57 -27.59
CA ARG A 337 -7.27 -12.25 -27.82
C ARG A 337 -8.07 -12.36 -26.51
N ARG A 338 -7.44 -12.87 -25.44
CA ARG A 338 -8.09 -13.05 -24.14
C ARG A 338 -8.46 -11.70 -23.50
N ALA A 339 -7.55 -10.74 -23.51
CA ALA A 339 -7.80 -9.40 -23.00
C ALA A 339 -8.90 -8.67 -23.80
N GLY A 340 -9.02 -8.92 -25.09
CA GLY A 340 -10.05 -8.33 -25.95
C GLY A 340 -11.46 -8.77 -25.60
N ALA A 341 -11.64 -9.87 -24.89
CA ALA A 341 -12.94 -10.27 -24.33
C ALA A 341 -13.33 -9.48 -23.07
N LEU A 342 -12.38 -8.78 -22.43
CA LEU A 342 -12.56 -8.08 -21.16
C LEU A 342 -12.41 -6.56 -21.29
N LEU A 343 -11.69 -6.08 -22.32
CA LEU A 343 -11.30 -4.70 -22.50
C LEU A 343 -11.73 -4.17 -23.87
N SER A 344 -12.13 -2.90 -23.92
CA SER A 344 -12.35 -2.21 -25.18
C SER A 344 -11.04 -2.00 -25.95
N GLY A 345 -11.12 -1.81 -27.26
CA GLY A 345 -9.94 -1.67 -28.12
C GLY A 345 -8.97 -0.55 -27.72
N THR A 346 -9.48 0.52 -27.09
CA THR A 346 -8.68 1.64 -26.60
C THR A 346 -7.90 1.33 -25.31
N HIS A 347 -8.39 0.39 -24.53
CA HIS A 347 -7.80 -0.05 -23.24
C HIS A 347 -6.86 -1.24 -23.40
N LEU A 348 -6.89 -1.92 -24.57
CA LEU A 348 -6.04 -3.07 -24.83
C LEU A 348 -4.56 -2.67 -24.88
N PRO A 349 -3.68 -3.33 -24.10
CA PRO A 349 -2.25 -3.09 -24.21
C PRO A 349 -1.72 -3.35 -25.63
N ARG A 350 -0.98 -2.37 -26.14
CA ARG A 350 -0.32 -2.44 -27.45
C ARG A 350 1.09 -2.99 -27.36
N ARG A 351 1.66 -3.02 -26.16
CA ARG A 351 2.95 -3.61 -25.84
C ARG A 351 2.82 -4.49 -24.61
N TRP A 352 3.38 -5.67 -24.68
CA TRP A 352 3.38 -6.67 -23.64
C TRP A 352 4.80 -7.04 -23.29
N PHE A 353 5.08 -7.01 -21.99
CA PHE A 353 6.35 -7.43 -21.41
C PHE A 353 6.06 -8.45 -20.31
N TRP A 354 7.07 -9.16 -19.86
CA TRP A 354 6.91 -10.13 -18.79
C TRP A 354 8.17 -10.29 -17.96
N THR A 355 7.99 -10.75 -16.73
CA THR A 355 9.03 -11.14 -15.79
C THR A 355 8.49 -12.23 -14.88
N GLU A 356 9.39 -13.06 -14.31
CA GLU A 356 8.98 -14.03 -13.29
C GLU A 356 8.50 -13.34 -12.00
N ARG A 357 9.10 -12.19 -11.64
CA ARG A 357 8.72 -11.40 -10.48
C ARG A 357 8.82 -9.90 -10.78
N LEU A 358 7.77 -9.17 -10.48
CA LEU A 358 7.79 -7.71 -10.56
C LEU A 358 8.63 -7.11 -9.44
N PRO A 359 9.48 -6.09 -9.71
CA PRO A 359 10.09 -5.27 -8.68
C PRO A 359 9.04 -4.68 -7.75
N ARG A 360 9.28 -4.74 -6.43
CA ARG A 360 8.34 -4.24 -5.43
C ARG A 360 8.98 -3.17 -4.55
N THR A 361 8.14 -2.27 -4.07
CA THR A 361 8.52 -1.29 -3.05
C THR A 361 8.74 -1.98 -1.70
N ALA A 362 9.31 -1.26 -0.74
CA ALA A 362 9.44 -1.70 0.63
C ALA A 362 8.14 -2.23 1.24
N THR A 363 7.00 -1.68 0.86
CA THR A 363 5.67 -2.07 1.34
C THR A 363 5.05 -3.24 0.57
N GLY A 364 5.78 -3.88 -0.36
CA GLY A 364 5.31 -5.01 -1.17
C GLY A 364 4.44 -4.62 -2.36
N LYS A 365 4.22 -3.32 -2.63
CA LYS A 365 3.52 -2.86 -3.83
C LYS A 365 4.44 -2.93 -5.04
N PRO A 366 3.92 -3.19 -6.27
CA PRO A 366 4.71 -3.06 -7.48
C PRO A 366 5.39 -1.69 -7.57
N ALA A 367 6.69 -1.68 -7.83
CA ALA A 367 7.49 -0.47 -7.99
C ALA A 367 7.30 0.10 -9.41
N ARG A 368 6.14 0.73 -9.66
CA ARG A 368 5.63 1.12 -10.99
C ARG A 368 6.65 1.88 -11.85
N ASP A 369 7.34 2.88 -11.27
CA ASP A 369 8.31 3.68 -12.00
C ASP A 369 9.52 2.84 -12.43
N ARG A 370 10.01 1.95 -11.56
CA ARG A 370 11.09 1.03 -11.88
C ARG A 370 10.64 0.04 -12.96
N ILE A 371 9.46 -0.56 -12.83
CA ILE A 371 8.90 -1.49 -13.81
C ILE A 371 8.76 -0.82 -15.18
N ARG A 372 8.27 0.42 -15.21
CA ARG A 372 8.17 1.21 -16.45
C ARG A 372 9.55 1.50 -17.04
N HIS A 373 10.52 1.91 -16.22
CA HIS A 373 11.89 2.16 -16.63
C HIS A 373 12.51 0.89 -17.22
N ASP A 374 12.42 -0.25 -16.50
CA ASP A 374 12.95 -1.54 -16.92
C ASP A 374 12.35 -2.00 -18.27
N ALA A 375 11.05 -1.73 -18.50
CA ALA A 375 10.38 -2.03 -19.76
C ALA A 375 10.83 -1.13 -20.92
N ILE A 376 11.15 0.14 -20.66
CA ILE A 376 11.64 1.11 -21.64
C ILE A 376 13.08 0.80 -22.02
N GLU A 377 13.94 0.52 -21.04
CA GLU A 377 15.36 0.19 -21.23
C GLU A 377 15.60 -1.24 -21.74
N GLY A 378 14.55 -2.07 -21.83
CA GLY A 378 14.65 -3.43 -22.37
C GLY A 378 15.24 -4.44 -21.40
N THR A 379 15.25 -4.17 -20.11
CA THR A 379 15.71 -5.12 -19.07
C THR A 379 14.66 -6.17 -18.71
N VAL A 380 13.40 -5.96 -19.07
CA VAL A 380 12.35 -6.98 -19.00
C VAL A 380 12.06 -7.58 -20.38
N SER A 381 11.74 -8.87 -20.40
CA SER A 381 11.51 -9.58 -21.66
C SER A 381 10.23 -9.10 -22.35
N ARG A 382 10.31 -8.89 -23.66
CA ARG A 382 9.13 -8.60 -24.47
C ARG A 382 8.40 -9.91 -24.79
N VAL A 383 7.07 -9.90 -24.66
CA VAL A 383 6.24 -11.02 -25.13
C VAL A 383 6.11 -10.92 -26.65
N VAL A 384 6.45 -12.02 -27.34
CA VAL A 384 6.41 -12.15 -28.80
C VAL A 384 5.10 -12.77 -29.26
#